data_f2ecd6ccc7894bf8210637fe6990dd38
#
_entry.id   f2ecd6ccc7894bf8210637fe6990dd38
#
_cell.length_a   1.000
_cell.length_b   1.000
_cell.length_c   1.000
_cell.angle_alpha   90.00
_cell.angle_beta   90.00
_cell.angle_gamma   90.00
#
_symmetry.space_group_name_H-M   'P 1'
#
loop_
_entity.id
_entity.type
_entity.pdbx_description
1 polymer ?
#
loop_
_entity_poly.entity_id
_entity_poly.type
_entity_poly.pdbx_seq_one_letter_code
_entity_poly.pdbx_strand_id
1 'polypeptide(L)'
;MDIELADVPKSEFEGVFTAIKQGIYPYVESVFGWDDEFQRERLSRVYQPQWFSWILQGGERVGLLCCKPYDNALHVHLLIIFPQYQGRQLGSAVMDRLHREAEREGKSRVILSSFTGNQGAVRFYERLGYKVVESDQEFVSLSRPLFREY
;
A
#
# COMPACT_ATOMS: atom_id res chain seq x y z
N MET A 1 -18.70 -0.79 -5.13
CA MET A 1 -18.14 -1.57 -4.01
C MET A 1 -17.82 -0.60 -2.88
N ASP A 2 -18.39 -0.83 -1.72
CA ASP A 2 -18.28 0.10 -0.61
C ASP A 2 -17.06 -0.20 0.24
N ILE A 3 -16.06 0.62 0.09
CA ILE A 3 -14.82 0.55 0.86
C ILE A 3 -14.78 1.74 1.80
N GLU A 4 -14.44 1.49 3.06
CA GLU A 4 -14.17 2.54 4.03
C GLU A 4 -12.74 2.44 4.51
N LEU A 5 -12.16 3.58 4.85
CA LEU A 5 -10.83 3.64 5.46
C LEU A 5 -10.99 4.17 6.88
N ALA A 6 -10.48 3.42 7.84
CA ALA A 6 -10.58 3.77 9.24
C ALA A 6 -9.20 4.05 9.83
N ASP A 7 -9.12 5.05 10.70
CA ASP A 7 -7.88 5.39 11.38
C ASP A 7 -7.40 4.21 12.24
N VAL A 8 -6.08 4.10 12.39
CA VAL A 8 -5.46 3.07 13.21
C VAL A 8 -4.98 3.70 14.51
N PRO A 9 -5.59 3.36 15.65
CA PRO A 9 -5.11 3.86 16.95
C PRO A 9 -3.71 3.31 17.27
N LYS A 10 -2.95 4.06 18.04
CA LYS A 10 -1.61 3.61 18.47
C LYS A 10 -1.64 2.29 19.22
N SER A 11 -2.75 2.01 19.93
CA SER A 11 -2.93 0.77 20.67
C SER A 11 -2.98 -0.47 19.77
N GLU A 12 -3.14 -0.29 18.46
CA GLU A 12 -3.24 -1.40 17.50
C GLU A 12 -1.93 -1.68 16.77
N PHE A 13 -0.81 -1.25 17.32
CA PHE A 13 0.52 -1.48 16.72
C PHE A 13 0.77 -2.95 16.37
N GLU A 14 0.47 -3.87 17.28
CA GLU A 14 0.70 -5.29 17.03
C GLU A 14 -0.22 -5.83 15.93
N GLY A 15 -1.43 -5.31 15.82
CA GLY A 15 -2.33 -5.65 14.72
C GLY A 15 -1.78 -5.22 13.38
N VAL A 16 -1.22 -4.01 13.32
CA VAL A 16 -0.55 -3.49 12.11
C VAL A 16 0.66 -4.36 11.76
N PHE A 17 1.49 -4.67 12.75
CA PHE A 17 2.68 -5.50 12.53
C PHE A 17 2.29 -6.87 11.97
N THR A 18 1.27 -7.51 12.55
CA THR A 18 0.78 -8.80 12.07
C THR A 18 0.30 -8.73 10.62
N ALA A 19 -0.45 -7.68 10.28
CA ALA A 19 -0.95 -7.48 8.93
C ALA A 19 0.19 -7.29 7.92
N ILE A 20 1.20 -6.49 8.28
CA ILE A 20 2.38 -6.28 7.44
C ILE A 20 3.12 -7.60 7.22
N LYS A 21 3.33 -8.35 8.29
CA LYS A 21 4.02 -9.63 8.18
C LYS A 21 3.28 -10.58 7.24
N GLN A 22 1.96 -10.68 7.37
CA GLN A 22 1.17 -11.53 6.47
C GLN A 22 1.32 -11.12 5.00
N GLY A 23 1.39 -9.83 4.74
CA GLY A 23 1.41 -9.30 3.38
C GLY A 23 2.76 -9.37 2.69
N ILE A 24 3.85 -9.19 3.43
CA ILE A 24 5.17 -9.03 2.80
C ILE A 24 6.22 -10.06 3.25
N TYR A 25 5.89 -10.92 4.20
CA TYR A 25 6.86 -11.90 4.72
C TYR A 25 7.62 -12.67 3.65
N PRO A 26 6.95 -13.28 2.64
CA PRO A 26 7.67 -14.10 1.66
C PRO A 26 8.71 -13.30 0.88
N TYR A 27 8.43 -12.05 0.59
CA TYR A 27 9.32 -11.20 -0.20
C TYR A 27 10.50 -10.72 0.64
N VAL A 28 10.26 -10.30 1.87
CA VAL A 28 11.33 -9.87 2.78
C VAL A 28 12.22 -11.04 3.13
N GLU A 29 11.63 -12.20 3.46
CA GLU A 29 12.40 -13.40 3.80
C GLU A 29 13.32 -13.82 2.65
N SER A 30 12.81 -13.76 1.41
CA SER A 30 13.56 -14.15 0.23
C SER A 30 14.77 -13.25 -0.05
N VAL A 31 14.66 -11.94 0.25
CA VAL A 31 15.68 -10.95 -0.13
C VAL A 31 16.61 -10.63 1.03
N PHE A 32 16.06 -10.40 2.22
CA PHE A 32 16.80 -9.89 3.38
C PHE A 32 16.80 -10.84 4.59
N GLY A 33 15.94 -11.85 4.60
CA GLY A 33 15.63 -12.59 5.80
C GLY A 33 14.68 -11.81 6.72
N TRP A 34 13.77 -12.50 7.37
CA TRP A 34 12.80 -11.88 8.27
C TRP A 34 13.26 -12.00 9.72
N ASP A 35 13.29 -10.88 10.43
CA ASP A 35 13.58 -10.78 11.85
C ASP A 35 12.48 -9.94 12.51
N ASP A 36 11.70 -10.54 13.40
CA ASP A 36 10.57 -9.87 14.04
C ASP A 36 10.99 -8.62 14.81
N GLU A 37 12.06 -8.68 15.59
CA GLU A 37 12.50 -7.53 16.38
C GLU A 37 12.94 -6.37 15.49
N PHE A 38 13.70 -6.68 14.44
CA PHE A 38 14.14 -5.67 13.49
C PHE A 38 12.95 -5.00 12.82
N GLN A 39 11.97 -5.79 12.38
CA GLN A 39 10.80 -5.25 11.69
C GLN A 39 9.90 -4.43 12.62
N ARG A 40 9.74 -4.85 13.88
CA ARG A 40 8.97 -4.06 14.85
C ARG A 40 9.64 -2.72 15.14
N GLU A 41 10.94 -2.74 15.36
CA GLU A 41 11.70 -1.53 15.63
C GLU A 41 11.65 -0.57 14.44
N ARG A 42 11.79 -1.11 13.24
CA ARG A 42 11.69 -0.32 12.02
C ARG A 42 10.30 0.30 11.87
N LEU A 43 9.25 -0.47 12.11
CA LEU A 43 7.89 0.03 12.04
C LEU A 43 7.65 1.18 13.01
N SER A 44 8.11 1.04 14.25
CA SER A 44 7.94 2.08 15.27
C SER A 44 8.74 3.35 14.97
N ARG A 45 9.90 3.21 14.32
CA ARG A 45 10.82 4.31 14.08
C ARG A 45 10.55 5.05 12.78
N VAL A 46 10.22 4.32 11.72
CA VAL A 46 10.14 4.86 10.36
C VAL A 46 8.73 5.31 9.98
N TYR A 47 7.70 4.63 10.48
CA TYR A 47 6.33 4.88 10.09
C TYR A 47 5.58 5.64 11.17
N GLN A 48 4.68 6.53 10.73
CA GLN A 48 3.82 7.28 11.64
C GLN A 48 2.42 6.66 11.65
N PRO A 49 1.76 6.56 12.82
CA PRO A 49 0.44 5.93 12.91
C PRO A 49 -0.60 6.54 11.97
N GLN A 50 -0.56 7.86 11.75
CA GLN A 50 -1.53 8.54 10.89
C GLN A 50 -1.39 8.19 9.41
N TRP A 51 -0.31 7.51 9.01
CA TRP A 51 -0.17 7.02 7.63
C TRP A 51 -0.98 5.77 7.37
N PHE A 52 -1.43 5.08 8.42
CA PHE A 52 -2.11 3.80 8.31
C PHE A 52 -3.62 3.96 8.35
N SER A 53 -4.31 3.11 7.58
CA SER A 53 -5.75 2.98 7.63
C SER A 53 -6.11 1.50 7.52
N TRP A 54 -7.06 1.05 8.34
CA TRP A 54 -7.68 -0.23 8.09
C TRP A 54 -8.61 -0.09 6.89
N ILE A 55 -8.59 -1.07 6.01
CA ILE A 55 -9.53 -1.14 4.90
C ILE A 55 -10.73 -1.95 5.38
N LEU A 56 -11.92 -1.36 5.32
CA LEU A 56 -13.14 -1.99 5.79
C LEU A 56 -14.09 -2.22 4.62
N GLN A 57 -14.78 -3.34 4.67
CA GLN A 57 -15.92 -3.62 3.79
C GLN A 57 -17.03 -4.23 4.65
N GLY A 58 -18.20 -3.55 4.70
CA GLY A 58 -19.29 -4.01 5.52
C GLY A 58 -18.96 -4.10 7.01
N GLY A 59 -18.08 -3.22 7.48
CA GLY A 59 -17.62 -3.21 8.87
C GLY A 59 -16.52 -4.19 9.21
N GLU A 60 -16.12 -5.04 8.27
CA GLU A 60 -15.03 -6.00 8.48
C GLU A 60 -13.69 -5.46 7.98
N ARG A 61 -12.65 -5.73 8.73
CA ARG A 61 -11.29 -5.41 8.30
C ARG A 61 -10.85 -6.39 7.22
N VAL A 62 -10.63 -5.89 6.02
CA VAL A 62 -10.24 -6.71 4.87
C VAL A 62 -8.82 -6.45 4.44
N GLY A 63 -8.16 -5.44 4.98
CA GLY A 63 -6.79 -5.12 4.65
C GLY A 63 -6.24 -3.93 5.40
N LEU A 64 -5.02 -3.55 5.02
CA LEU A 64 -4.28 -2.43 5.60
C LEU A 64 -3.70 -1.58 4.49
N LEU A 65 -3.80 -0.27 4.66
CA LEU A 65 -3.24 0.71 3.73
C LEU A 65 -2.27 1.61 4.48
N CYS A 66 -1.14 1.92 3.86
CA CYS A 66 -0.20 2.92 4.37
C CYS A 66 0.13 3.91 3.27
N CYS A 67 -0.22 5.18 3.48
CA CYS A 67 0.03 6.25 2.53
C CYS A 67 0.70 7.42 3.22
N LYS A 68 1.68 8.01 2.54
CA LYS A 68 2.38 9.20 3.01
C LYS A 68 2.21 10.31 1.97
N PRO A 69 1.74 11.51 2.38
CA PRO A 69 1.77 12.65 1.47
C PRO A 69 3.23 13.06 1.21
N TYR A 70 3.53 13.43 -0.02
CA TYR A 70 4.91 13.67 -0.44
C TYR A 70 4.93 14.78 -1.47
N ASP A 71 5.15 16.04 -1.01
CA ASP A 71 5.07 17.24 -1.86
C ASP A 71 3.74 17.26 -2.63
N ASN A 72 3.78 17.20 -3.97
CA ASN A 72 2.59 17.15 -4.78
C ASN A 72 2.23 15.73 -5.26
N ALA A 73 2.75 14.71 -4.57
CA ALA A 73 2.46 13.31 -4.86
C ALA A 73 1.90 12.60 -3.64
N LEU A 74 1.18 11.51 -3.87
CA LEU A 74 0.80 10.58 -2.82
C LEU A 74 1.66 9.33 -2.97
N HIS A 75 2.34 8.94 -1.91
CA HIS A 75 3.17 7.73 -1.90
C HIS A 75 2.44 6.61 -1.17
N VAL A 76 2.09 5.55 -1.90
CA VAL A 76 1.51 4.34 -1.32
C VAL A 76 2.64 3.43 -0.89
N HIS A 77 2.85 3.31 0.42
CA HIS A 77 3.89 2.45 0.98
C HIS A 77 3.46 0.99 1.04
N LEU A 78 2.21 0.75 1.41
CA LEU A 78 1.69 -0.60 1.57
C LEU A 78 0.22 -0.62 1.17
N LEU A 79 -0.16 -1.63 0.41
CA LEU A 79 -1.55 -2.00 0.16
C LEU A 79 -1.63 -3.51 0.35
N ILE A 80 -2.26 -3.93 1.42
CA ILE A 80 -2.39 -5.33 1.77
C ILE A 80 -3.86 -5.68 1.87
N ILE A 81 -4.30 -6.62 1.05
CA ILE A 81 -5.62 -7.25 1.20
C ILE A 81 -5.38 -8.61 1.84
N PHE A 82 -6.08 -8.89 2.93
CA PHE A 82 -5.89 -10.15 3.63
C PHE A 82 -6.24 -11.33 2.72
N PRO A 83 -5.53 -12.47 2.85
CA PRO A 83 -5.69 -13.59 1.90
C PRO A 83 -7.12 -14.05 1.68
N GLN A 84 -7.93 -14.09 2.74
CA GLN A 84 -9.32 -14.56 2.63
C GLN A 84 -10.23 -13.61 1.84
N TYR A 85 -9.78 -12.39 1.59
CA TYR A 85 -10.55 -11.38 0.86
C TYR A 85 -9.99 -11.07 -0.52
N GLN A 86 -8.90 -11.73 -0.91
CA GLN A 86 -8.31 -11.53 -2.23
C GLN A 86 -9.18 -12.12 -3.32
N GLY A 87 -9.00 -11.64 -4.56
CA GLY A 87 -9.78 -12.10 -5.69
C GLY A 87 -11.16 -11.48 -5.81
N ARG A 88 -11.45 -10.42 -5.06
CA ARG A 88 -12.74 -9.72 -5.04
C ARG A 88 -12.64 -8.28 -5.53
N GLN A 89 -11.55 -7.93 -6.18
CA GLN A 89 -11.31 -6.58 -6.72
C GLN A 89 -11.24 -5.48 -5.64
N LEU A 90 -10.98 -5.85 -4.40
CA LEU A 90 -10.89 -4.87 -3.31
C LEU A 90 -9.69 -3.94 -3.48
N GLY A 91 -8.56 -4.45 -3.94
CA GLY A 91 -7.38 -3.63 -4.20
C GLY A 91 -7.66 -2.57 -5.25
N SER A 92 -8.35 -2.92 -6.33
CA SER A 92 -8.74 -1.95 -7.36
C SER A 92 -9.66 -0.88 -6.80
N ALA A 93 -10.62 -1.25 -5.95
CA ALA A 93 -11.54 -0.29 -5.33
C ALA A 93 -10.80 0.68 -4.42
N VAL A 94 -9.83 0.20 -3.63
CA VAL A 94 -9.01 1.05 -2.78
C VAL A 94 -8.19 2.03 -3.61
N MET A 95 -7.52 1.55 -4.64
CA MET A 95 -6.68 2.40 -5.48
C MET A 95 -7.52 3.44 -6.22
N ASP A 96 -8.69 3.07 -6.72
CA ASP A 96 -9.60 4.01 -7.36
C ASP A 96 -10.01 5.14 -6.40
N ARG A 97 -10.33 4.80 -5.16
CA ARG A 97 -10.63 5.78 -4.13
C ARG A 97 -9.44 6.72 -3.86
N LEU A 98 -8.24 6.16 -3.76
CA LEU A 98 -7.03 6.96 -3.52
C LEU A 98 -6.76 7.91 -4.68
N HIS A 99 -6.94 7.46 -5.91
CA HIS A 99 -6.75 8.33 -7.08
C HIS A 99 -7.71 9.52 -7.04
N ARG A 100 -8.98 9.28 -6.72
CA ARG A 100 -9.97 10.35 -6.64
C ARG A 100 -9.67 11.33 -5.52
N GLU A 101 -9.26 10.82 -4.36
CA GLU A 101 -8.90 11.69 -3.23
C GLU A 101 -7.65 12.52 -3.53
N ALA A 102 -6.64 11.91 -4.13
CA ALA A 102 -5.41 12.60 -4.49
C ALA A 102 -5.67 13.69 -5.54
N GLU A 103 -6.53 13.41 -6.51
CA GLU A 103 -6.95 14.44 -7.50
C GLU A 103 -7.64 15.60 -6.83
N ARG A 104 -8.55 15.36 -5.89
CA ARG A 104 -9.23 16.43 -5.15
C ARG A 104 -8.28 17.27 -4.33
N GLU A 105 -7.21 16.67 -3.81
CA GLU A 105 -6.20 17.39 -3.05
C GLU A 105 -5.19 18.12 -3.93
N GLY A 106 -5.32 18.02 -5.24
CA GLY A 106 -4.42 18.69 -6.18
C GLY A 106 -3.07 17.99 -6.35
N LYS A 107 -2.97 16.73 -5.96
CA LYS A 107 -1.75 15.96 -6.19
C LYS A 107 -1.56 15.70 -7.68
N SER A 108 -0.31 15.71 -8.15
CA SER A 108 -0.02 15.51 -9.56
C SER A 108 0.11 14.05 -9.95
N ARG A 109 0.41 13.18 -8.99
CA ARG A 109 0.63 11.75 -9.27
C ARG A 109 0.56 10.92 -7.99
N VAL A 110 0.46 9.60 -8.19
CA VAL A 110 0.63 8.60 -7.15
C VAL A 110 1.88 7.80 -7.48
N ILE A 111 2.73 7.59 -6.49
CA ILE A 111 3.95 6.78 -6.61
C ILE A 111 3.88 5.62 -5.63
N LEU A 112 4.52 4.52 -6.00
CA LEU A 112 4.59 3.34 -5.13
C LEU A 112 5.78 2.48 -5.52
N SER A 113 6.13 1.56 -4.62
CA SER A 113 7.18 0.58 -4.87
C SER A 113 6.66 -0.80 -4.51
N SER A 114 7.19 -1.80 -5.19
CA SER A 114 6.88 -3.20 -4.95
C SER A 114 8.16 -4.03 -5.04
N PHE A 115 8.16 -5.20 -4.43
CA PHE A 115 9.27 -6.12 -4.61
C PHE A 115 9.28 -6.62 -6.06
N THR A 116 10.48 -6.67 -6.65
CA THR A 116 10.66 -7.18 -8.02
C THR A 116 10.10 -8.59 -8.15
N GLY A 117 10.25 -9.41 -7.10
CA GLY A 117 9.72 -10.77 -7.09
C GLY A 117 8.19 -10.87 -7.04
N ASN A 118 7.51 -9.77 -6.70
CA ASN A 118 6.04 -9.75 -6.66
C ASN A 118 5.47 -9.29 -8.01
N GLN A 119 5.62 -10.14 -9.02
CA GLN A 119 5.19 -9.80 -10.38
C GLN A 119 3.68 -9.61 -10.50
N GLY A 120 2.91 -10.30 -9.66
CA GLY A 120 1.46 -10.11 -9.63
C GLY A 120 1.06 -8.70 -9.24
N ALA A 121 1.74 -8.13 -8.25
CA ALA A 121 1.50 -6.74 -7.84
C ALA A 121 1.90 -5.77 -8.96
N VAL A 122 3.05 -5.96 -9.58
CA VAL A 122 3.49 -5.10 -10.68
C VAL A 122 2.46 -5.11 -11.81
N ARG A 123 2.00 -6.28 -12.24
CA ARG A 123 0.97 -6.38 -13.28
C ARG A 123 -0.34 -5.71 -12.86
N PHE A 124 -0.72 -5.86 -11.59
CA PHE A 124 -1.91 -5.21 -11.04
C PHE A 124 -1.82 -3.69 -11.20
N TYR A 125 -0.72 -3.09 -10.80
CA TYR A 125 -0.55 -1.65 -10.91
C TYR A 125 -0.45 -1.18 -12.36
N GLU A 126 0.22 -1.95 -13.22
CA GLU A 126 0.29 -1.60 -14.64
C GLU A 126 -1.10 -1.57 -15.28
N ARG A 127 -1.99 -2.49 -14.90
CA ARG A 127 -3.38 -2.47 -15.38
C ARG A 127 -4.13 -1.23 -14.93
N LEU A 128 -3.73 -0.64 -13.80
CA LEU A 128 -4.34 0.60 -13.30
C LEU A 128 -3.71 1.86 -13.89
N GLY A 129 -2.80 1.72 -14.84
CA GLY A 129 -2.19 2.86 -15.51
C GLY A 129 -0.85 3.29 -14.96
N TYR A 130 -0.27 2.53 -14.04
CA TYR A 130 1.06 2.83 -13.52
C TYR A 130 2.13 2.38 -14.51
N LYS A 131 3.24 3.13 -14.54
CA LYS A 131 4.40 2.80 -15.35
C LYS A 131 5.61 2.65 -14.45
N VAL A 132 6.46 1.68 -14.78
CA VAL A 132 7.74 1.48 -14.10
C VAL A 132 8.64 2.66 -14.44
N VAL A 133 9.15 3.34 -13.41
CA VAL A 133 10.06 4.49 -13.58
C VAL A 133 11.46 4.15 -13.15
N GLU A 134 11.63 3.14 -12.31
CA GLU A 134 12.93 2.69 -11.84
C GLU A 134 12.80 1.25 -11.36
N SER A 135 13.86 0.46 -11.53
CA SER A 135 13.89 -0.90 -11.00
C SER A 135 15.33 -1.32 -10.72
N ASP A 136 15.47 -2.16 -9.69
CA ASP A 136 16.72 -2.85 -9.39
C ASP A 136 16.41 -4.33 -9.14
N GLN A 137 17.34 -5.06 -8.55
CA GLN A 137 17.13 -6.50 -8.31
C GLN A 137 16.05 -6.78 -7.28
N GLU A 138 15.76 -5.84 -6.41
CA GLU A 138 14.91 -6.05 -5.23
C GLU A 138 13.58 -5.31 -5.34
N PHE A 139 13.58 -4.10 -5.92
CA PHE A 139 12.41 -3.23 -5.94
C PHE A 139 12.14 -2.65 -7.31
N VAL A 140 10.85 -2.42 -7.56
CA VAL A 140 10.32 -1.73 -8.74
C VAL A 140 9.55 -0.52 -8.24
N SER A 141 9.86 0.65 -8.79
CA SER A 141 9.12 1.89 -8.50
C SER A 141 8.21 2.22 -9.66
N LEU A 142 6.96 2.55 -9.35
CA LEU A 142 5.93 2.83 -10.36
C LEU A 142 5.28 4.18 -10.06
N SER A 143 4.80 4.83 -11.11
CA SER A 143 4.15 6.14 -11.01
C SER A 143 2.98 6.22 -11.96
N ARG A 144 1.91 6.90 -11.52
CA ARG A 144 0.74 7.19 -12.33
C ARG A 144 0.41 8.68 -12.21
N PRO A 145 0.36 9.43 -13.32
CA PRO A 145 -0.08 10.82 -13.28
C PRO A 145 -1.57 10.92 -13.01
N LEU A 146 -1.96 12.02 -12.37
CA LEU A 146 -3.36 12.30 -12.01
C LEU A 146 -3.94 13.47 -12.77
N PHE A 147 -3.18 14.07 -13.69
CA PHE A 147 -3.69 15.20 -14.46
C PHE A 147 -4.76 14.73 -15.46
N ARG A 148 -5.69 15.64 -15.76
CA ARG A 148 -6.70 15.41 -16.78
C ARG A 148 -6.29 16.12 -18.06
N GLU A 149 -6.52 15.46 -19.19
CA GLU A 149 -6.40 16.10 -20.49
C GLU A 149 -7.74 16.75 -20.83
N TYR A 150 -7.67 17.93 -21.42
CA TYR A 150 -8.85 18.66 -21.87
C TYR A 150 -8.97 18.57 -23.38
#